data_70ae1f499c383db408a08156eb6130ef
#
_entry.id   70ae1f499c383db408a08156eb6130ef
#
_cell.length_a   1.000
_cell.length_b   1.000
_cell.length_c   1.000
_cell.angle_alpha   90.00
_cell.angle_beta   90.00
_cell.angle_gamma   90.00
#
_symmetry.space_group_name_H-M   'P 1'
#
loop_
_entity.id
_entity.type
_entity.pdbx_description
1 polymer ?
#
loop_
_entity_poly.entity_id
_entity_poly.type
_entity_poly.pdbx_seq_one_letter_code
_entity_poly.pdbx_strand_id
1 'polypeptide(L)'
;MNLKKISDNIVFNSLKNISYGNIKFINYDGNVINLGSETSDKTATLKLKKPGLTFEIINKGSIGLAEAYMRGDFETDNLTNLIEIAAKNINKVHKISGVLDFPLVNYFKKFFIKNTKKKSKENIAKHYDLGNEFFSLWLDKTLTYSSAIFEDKQHNLENAQINKYKKLSNLVKPKSGDSILEIGCGWGGFGEFIGKNYDVKLDCITISKKQYEFAKNRIYKNGLNEKVNIK
;
A
#
# COMPACT_ATOMS: atom_id res chain seq x y z
N MET A 1 15.39 33.14 12.79
CA MET A 1 13.96 32.75 12.57
C MET A 1 13.94 31.33 11.95
N ASN A 2 13.27 30.36 12.56
CA ASN A 2 13.36 28.96 12.10
C ASN A 2 12.41 28.75 10.90
N LEU A 3 12.96 28.64 9.68
CA LEU A 3 12.20 28.49 8.43
C LEU A 3 11.22 27.30 8.47
N LYS A 4 11.58 26.23 9.19
CA LYS A 4 10.70 25.06 9.36
C LYS A 4 9.43 25.39 10.17
N LYS A 5 9.55 26.28 11.17
CA LYS A 5 8.41 26.79 11.93
C LYS A 5 7.42 27.56 11.06
N ILE A 6 7.96 28.42 10.21
CA ILE A 6 7.15 29.27 9.32
C ILE A 6 6.44 28.40 8.28
N SER A 7 7.12 27.42 7.70
CA SER A 7 6.52 26.54 6.70
C SER A 7 5.35 25.73 7.27
N ASP A 8 5.48 25.16 8.48
CA ASP A 8 4.41 24.42 9.13
C ASP A 8 3.15 25.27 9.31
N ASN A 9 3.31 26.49 9.85
CA ASN A 9 2.20 27.40 10.10
C ASN A 9 1.51 27.87 8.80
N ILE A 10 2.28 28.20 7.75
CA ILE A 10 1.73 28.64 6.46
C ILE A 10 0.92 27.50 5.81
N VAL A 11 1.50 26.30 5.73
CA VAL A 11 0.85 25.18 5.05
C VAL A 11 -0.40 24.73 5.81
N PHE A 12 -0.33 24.58 7.13
CA PHE A 12 -1.52 24.18 7.90
C PHE A 12 -2.62 25.24 7.88
N ASN A 13 -2.26 26.53 7.90
CA ASN A 13 -3.27 27.59 7.70
C ASN A 13 -3.94 27.51 6.31
N SER A 14 -3.19 27.13 5.27
CA SER A 14 -3.76 26.94 3.91
C SER A 14 -4.68 25.73 3.82
N LEU A 15 -4.57 24.76 4.73
CA LEU A 15 -5.40 23.57 4.82
C LEU A 15 -6.67 23.76 5.67
N LYS A 16 -6.92 24.93 6.24
CA LYS A 16 -8.12 25.18 7.09
C LYS A 16 -9.43 24.76 6.44
N ASN A 17 -9.54 24.90 5.12
CA ASN A 17 -10.77 24.63 4.37
C ASN A 17 -10.74 23.29 3.62
N ILE A 18 -10.22 22.21 4.23
CA ILE A 18 -10.36 20.88 3.66
C ILE A 18 -11.86 20.50 3.59
N SER A 19 -12.24 19.74 2.55
CA SER A 19 -13.65 19.46 2.25
C SER A 19 -14.17 18.18 2.91
N TYR A 20 -13.28 17.30 3.37
CA TYR A 20 -13.61 16.04 4.00
C TYR A 20 -12.87 15.91 5.32
N GLY A 21 -13.60 15.61 6.38
CA GLY A 21 -13.04 15.38 7.70
C GLY A 21 -12.67 16.64 8.47
N ASN A 22 -12.17 16.42 9.68
CA ASN A 22 -11.59 17.45 10.54
C ASN A 22 -10.28 16.95 11.15
N ILE A 23 -9.24 17.78 11.11
CA ILE A 23 -7.98 17.52 11.80
C ILE A 23 -7.72 18.63 12.80
N LYS A 24 -7.68 18.28 14.08
CA LYS A 24 -7.19 19.14 15.14
C LYS A 24 -5.67 19.18 15.10
N PHE A 25 -5.12 20.17 14.43
CA PHE A 25 -3.67 20.38 14.36
C PHE A 25 -3.18 21.13 15.60
N ILE A 26 -2.19 20.57 16.30
CA ILE A 26 -1.53 21.16 17.47
C ILE A 26 -0.05 21.31 17.11
N ASN A 27 0.42 22.55 17.00
CA ASN A 27 1.82 22.78 16.74
C ASN A 27 2.69 22.53 17.99
N TYR A 28 4.01 22.51 17.83
CA TYR A 28 4.96 22.28 18.94
C TYR A 28 4.95 23.38 20.01
N ASP A 29 4.39 24.58 19.75
CA ASP A 29 4.19 25.66 20.74
C ASP A 29 2.83 25.52 21.47
N GLY A 30 2.02 24.49 21.15
CA GLY A 30 0.71 24.22 21.73
C GLY A 30 -0.45 24.97 21.07
N ASN A 31 -0.21 25.79 20.04
CA ASN A 31 -1.28 26.46 19.31
C ASN A 31 -2.12 25.45 18.52
N VAL A 32 -3.44 25.64 18.56
CA VAL A 32 -4.41 24.74 17.93
C VAL A 32 -4.99 25.40 16.68
N ILE A 33 -5.05 24.65 15.60
CA ILE A 33 -5.72 25.03 14.35
C ILE A 33 -6.65 23.88 13.96
N ASN A 34 -7.93 24.17 13.75
CA ASN A 34 -8.88 23.20 13.20
C ASN A 34 -8.85 23.26 11.68
N LEU A 35 -8.63 22.10 11.05
CA LEU A 35 -8.58 21.93 9.59
C LEU A 35 -9.83 21.18 9.18
N GLY A 36 -10.73 21.82 8.44
CA GLY A 36 -11.99 21.27 7.99
C GLY A 36 -13.18 21.57 8.90
N SER A 37 -14.28 20.81 8.70
CA SER A 37 -15.53 21.04 9.44
C SER A 37 -15.51 20.37 10.80
N GLU A 38 -15.83 21.11 11.86
CA GLU A 38 -15.96 20.60 13.22
C GLU A 38 -17.15 19.63 13.39
N THR A 39 -18.11 19.64 12.46
CA THR A 39 -19.28 18.74 12.46
C THR A 39 -19.05 17.44 11.72
N SER A 40 -17.81 17.17 11.29
CA SER A 40 -17.47 15.93 10.58
C SER A 40 -17.38 14.73 11.51
N ASP A 41 -17.97 13.60 11.11
CA ASP A 41 -17.85 12.31 11.80
C ASP A 41 -16.43 11.73 11.72
N LYS A 42 -15.62 12.19 10.76
CA LYS A 42 -14.23 11.76 10.57
C LYS A 42 -13.30 12.80 11.16
N THR A 43 -12.72 12.45 12.29
CA THR A 43 -11.81 13.33 13.04
C THR A 43 -10.48 12.67 13.33
N ALA A 44 -9.43 13.45 13.41
CA ALA A 44 -8.11 13.03 13.90
C ALA A 44 -7.39 14.22 14.54
N THR A 45 -6.51 13.94 15.49
CA THR A 45 -5.56 14.91 16.02
C THR A 45 -4.21 14.72 15.34
N LEU A 46 -3.53 15.81 14.98
CA LEU A 46 -2.13 15.81 14.57
C LEU A 46 -1.36 16.75 15.47
N LYS A 47 -0.56 16.19 16.39
CA LYS A 47 0.24 16.97 17.35
C LYS A 47 1.72 16.92 17.00
N LEU A 48 2.29 18.06 16.60
CA LEU A 48 3.72 18.15 16.31
C LEU A 48 4.56 18.08 17.58
N LYS A 49 5.62 17.27 17.53
CA LYS A 49 6.71 17.24 18.53
C LYS A 49 7.90 18.08 18.10
N LYS A 50 8.08 18.23 16.78
CA LYS A 50 9.17 19.00 16.17
C LYS A 50 8.68 19.79 14.97
N PRO A 51 9.31 20.95 14.67
CA PRO A 51 9.00 21.70 13.45
C PRO A 51 9.56 20.99 12.20
N GLY A 52 8.87 21.13 11.07
CA GLY A 52 9.36 20.72 9.76
C GLY A 52 8.62 19.56 9.11
N LEU A 53 7.46 19.13 9.65
CA LEU A 53 6.63 18.12 9.04
C LEU A 53 6.22 18.50 7.61
N THR A 54 5.83 19.73 7.39
CA THR A 54 5.43 20.22 6.06
C THR A 54 6.59 20.18 5.07
N PHE A 55 7.81 20.46 5.51
CA PHE A 55 9.01 20.35 4.68
C PHE A 55 9.26 18.90 4.24
N GLU A 56 9.08 17.92 5.12
CA GLU A 56 9.17 16.51 4.78
C GLU A 56 8.08 16.09 3.78
N ILE A 57 6.85 16.54 3.99
CA ILE A 57 5.72 16.25 3.08
C ILE A 57 5.96 16.87 1.70
N ILE A 58 6.43 18.11 1.64
CA ILE A 58 6.71 18.81 0.37
C ILE A 58 7.82 18.08 -0.40
N ASN A 59 8.90 17.67 0.27
CA ASN A 59 10.04 17.06 -0.40
C ASN A 59 9.81 15.60 -0.79
N LYS A 60 9.08 14.83 0.03
CA LYS A 60 8.95 13.38 -0.08
C LYS A 60 7.50 12.90 -0.20
N GLY A 61 6.51 13.80 -0.19
CA GLY A 61 5.08 13.47 -0.25
C GLY A 61 4.63 12.59 0.91
N SER A 62 3.82 11.58 0.62
CA SER A 62 3.32 10.61 1.60
C SER A 62 4.42 9.82 2.31
N ILE A 63 5.55 9.60 1.64
CA ILE A 63 6.72 8.95 2.24
C ILE A 63 7.28 9.83 3.37
N GLY A 64 7.37 11.14 3.17
CA GLY A 64 7.82 12.08 4.20
C GLY A 64 6.91 12.08 5.44
N LEU A 65 5.59 12.00 5.23
CA LEU A 65 4.62 11.85 6.33
C LEU A 65 4.84 10.55 7.11
N ALA A 66 5.00 9.42 6.40
CA ALA A 66 5.21 8.11 7.01
C ALA A 66 6.54 8.06 7.79
N GLU A 67 7.64 8.55 7.21
CA GLU A 67 8.93 8.62 7.89
C GLU A 67 8.88 9.50 9.13
N ALA A 68 8.19 10.65 9.08
CA ALA A 68 8.02 11.54 10.21
C ALA A 68 7.23 10.87 11.35
N TYR A 69 6.17 10.11 11.01
CA TYR A 69 5.42 9.32 11.99
C TYR A 69 6.31 8.26 12.66
N MET A 70 7.04 7.47 11.86
CA MET A 70 7.94 6.43 12.39
C MET A 70 9.06 6.97 13.28
N ARG A 71 9.53 8.21 13.01
CA ARG A 71 10.51 8.90 13.87
C ARG A 71 9.89 9.52 15.13
N GLY A 72 8.55 9.54 15.26
CA GLY A 72 7.86 10.20 16.34
C GLY A 72 7.90 11.73 16.28
N ASP A 73 8.03 12.31 15.07
CA ASP A 73 8.06 13.76 14.87
C ASP A 73 6.67 14.38 15.10
N PHE A 74 5.62 13.58 15.03
CA PHE A 74 4.26 13.93 15.43
C PHE A 74 3.52 12.72 16.04
N GLU A 75 2.44 13.00 16.76
CA GLU A 75 1.49 12.04 17.33
C GLU A 75 0.11 12.25 16.73
N THR A 76 -0.68 11.18 16.72
CA THR A 76 -2.10 11.20 16.35
C THR A 76 -2.88 10.25 17.24
N ASP A 77 -4.13 10.59 17.54
CA ASP A 77 -5.08 9.73 18.25
C ASP A 77 -5.70 8.67 17.33
N ASN A 78 -5.77 8.95 16.04
CA ASN A 78 -6.33 8.03 15.06
C ASN A 78 -5.60 8.15 13.70
N LEU A 79 -4.60 7.28 13.51
CA LEU A 79 -3.80 7.25 12.30
C LEU A 79 -4.62 6.91 11.05
N THR A 80 -5.60 6.01 11.17
CA THR A 80 -6.45 5.60 10.06
C THR A 80 -7.28 6.78 9.56
N ASN A 81 -7.96 7.51 10.47
CA ASN A 81 -8.70 8.70 10.09
C ASN A 81 -7.80 9.79 9.52
N LEU A 82 -6.60 10.00 10.10
CA LEU A 82 -5.66 10.99 9.59
C LEU A 82 -5.27 10.70 8.14
N ILE A 83 -4.96 9.45 7.81
CA ILE A 83 -4.60 9.03 6.45
C ILE A 83 -5.82 9.13 5.52
N GLU A 84 -7.01 8.69 5.95
CA GLU A 84 -8.24 8.79 5.16
C GLU A 84 -8.55 10.25 4.81
N ILE A 85 -8.50 11.15 5.79
CA ILE A 85 -8.73 12.58 5.58
C ILE A 85 -7.71 13.17 4.61
N ALA A 86 -6.42 12.84 4.79
CA ALA A 86 -5.37 13.30 3.88
C ALA A 86 -5.59 12.79 2.44
N ALA A 87 -5.93 11.51 2.25
CA ALA A 87 -6.17 10.90 0.95
C ALA A 87 -7.38 11.51 0.23
N LYS A 88 -8.48 11.74 0.95
CA LYS A 88 -9.69 12.36 0.39
C LYS A 88 -9.51 13.83 0.00
N ASN A 89 -8.54 14.52 0.61
CA ASN A 89 -8.20 15.90 0.31
C ASN A 89 -6.94 16.04 -0.55
N ILE A 90 -6.44 14.96 -1.15
CA ILE A 90 -5.15 14.92 -1.86
C ILE A 90 -4.98 16.02 -2.91
N ASN A 91 -6.07 16.34 -3.64
CA ASN A 91 -6.05 17.40 -4.66
C ASN A 91 -5.79 18.80 -4.06
N LYS A 92 -6.22 19.06 -2.82
CA LYS A 92 -5.92 20.32 -2.13
C LYS A 92 -4.47 20.32 -1.63
N VAL A 93 -4.00 19.20 -1.12
CA VAL A 93 -2.61 19.03 -0.67
C VAL A 93 -1.64 19.20 -1.86
N HIS A 94 -1.96 18.62 -3.02
CA HIS A 94 -1.15 18.79 -4.24
C HIS A 94 -1.12 20.21 -4.77
N LYS A 95 -2.21 20.99 -4.66
CA LYS A 95 -2.19 22.41 -5.05
C LYS A 95 -1.22 23.23 -4.20
N ILE A 96 -1.06 22.87 -2.93
CA ILE A 96 -0.11 23.55 -2.03
C ILE A 96 1.32 23.10 -2.29
N SER A 97 1.55 21.80 -2.53
CA SER A 97 2.87 21.28 -2.90
C SER A 97 3.29 21.70 -4.32
N GLY A 98 2.35 21.82 -5.25
CA GLY A 98 2.62 22.28 -6.63
C GLY A 98 3.11 23.72 -6.73
N VAL A 99 2.82 24.57 -5.76
CA VAL A 99 3.42 25.92 -5.67
C VAL A 99 4.93 25.87 -5.38
N LEU A 100 5.41 24.72 -4.84
CA LEU A 100 6.82 24.49 -4.51
C LEU A 100 7.49 23.42 -5.39
N ASP A 101 6.77 22.88 -6.39
CA ASP A 101 7.32 21.98 -7.42
C ASP A 101 8.19 22.83 -8.37
N PHE A 102 9.46 22.97 -8.02
CA PHE A 102 10.47 23.49 -8.95
C PHE A 102 10.67 22.45 -10.07
N PRO A 103 10.29 22.74 -11.34
CA PRO A 103 10.41 21.80 -12.46
C PRO A 103 11.82 21.26 -12.64
N LEU A 104 12.84 22.05 -12.29
CA LEU A 104 14.25 21.66 -12.36
C LEU A 104 14.61 20.52 -11.38
N VAL A 105 14.07 20.52 -10.16
CA VAL A 105 14.38 19.48 -9.16
C VAL A 105 13.79 18.13 -9.58
N ASN A 106 12.59 18.14 -10.15
CA ASN A 106 11.95 16.92 -10.68
C ASN A 106 12.62 16.40 -11.94
N TYR A 107 13.14 17.30 -12.78
CA TYR A 107 13.93 16.93 -13.97
C TYR A 107 15.24 16.23 -13.56
N PHE A 108 15.97 16.77 -12.59
CA PHE A 108 17.18 16.13 -12.07
C PHE A 108 16.92 14.81 -11.36
N LYS A 109 15.83 14.69 -10.55
CA LYS A 109 15.44 13.43 -9.91
C LYS A 109 15.16 12.31 -10.93
N LYS A 110 14.54 12.61 -12.08
CA LYS A 110 14.29 11.63 -13.15
C LYS A 110 15.59 11.11 -13.79
N PHE A 111 16.64 11.93 -13.88
CA PHE A 111 17.93 11.51 -14.46
C PHE A 111 18.70 10.52 -13.58
N PHE A 112 18.51 10.57 -12.27
CA PHE A 112 19.21 9.69 -11.32
C PHE A 112 18.50 8.36 -11.04
N ILE A 113 17.22 8.21 -11.46
CA ILE A 113 16.46 6.97 -11.26
C ILE A 113 16.43 6.18 -12.57
N LYS A 114 17.55 5.59 -12.98
CA LYS A 114 17.56 4.59 -14.06
C LYS A 114 17.15 3.24 -13.49
N ASN A 115 15.97 2.73 -13.87
CA ASN A 115 15.58 1.35 -13.63
C ASN A 115 16.37 0.43 -14.56
N THR A 116 17.50 -0.11 -14.07
CA THR A 116 18.21 -1.19 -14.74
C THR A 116 17.61 -2.54 -14.32
N LYS A 117 17.72 -3.58 -15.14
CA LYS A 117 17.27 -4.95 -14.79
C LYS A 117 17.82 -5.42 -13.45
N LYS A 118 19.10 -5.12 -13.13
CA LYS A 118 19.72 -5.45 -11.85
C LYS A 118 19.06 -4.70 -10.69
N LYS A 119 18.83 -3.40 -10.83
CA LYS A 119 18.20 -2.58 -9.78
C LYS A 119 16.74 -2.93 -9.57
N SER A 120 16.02 -3.30 -10.64
CA SER A 120 14.65 -3.82 -10.54
C SER A 120 14.60 -5.13 -9.76
N LYS A 121 15.51 -6.07 -10.00
CA LYS A 121 15.61 -7.33 -9.25
C LYS A 121 15.89 -7.07 -7.76
N GLU A 122 16.82 -6.17 -7.43
CA GLU A 122 17.14 -5.78 -6.06
C GLU A 122 15.95 -5.09 -5.37
N ASN A 123 15.23 -4.20 -6.07
CA ASN A 123 14.06 -3.52 -5.52
C ASN A 123 12.91 -4.50 -5.26
N ILE A 124 12.68 -5.45 -6.16
CA ILE A 124 11.67 -6.49 -5.99
C ILE A 124 12.04 -7.40 -4.82
N ALA A 125 13.30 -7.84 -4.72
CA ALA A 125 13.77 -8.63 -3.59
C ALA A 125 13.52 -7.89 -2.27
N LYS A 126 13.94 -6.63 -2.14
CA LYS A 126 13.71 -5.81 -0.95
C LYS A 126 12.22 -5.65 -0.61
N HIS A 127 11.35 -5.53 -1.61
CA HIS A 127 9.91 -5.40 -1.39
C HIS A 127 9.31 -6.67 -0.75
N TYR A 128 9.73 -7.85 -1.21
CA TYR A 128 9.25 -9.13 -0.66
C TYR A 128 10.08 -9.63 0.54
N ASP A 129 11.25 -9.05 0.80
CA ASP A 129 12.11 -9.37 1.95
C ASP A 129 11.56 -8.88 3.30
N LEU A 130 10.47 -8.10 3.31
CA LEU A 130 9.69 -7.83 4.52
C LEU A 130 9.22 -9.12 5.22
N GLY A 131 9.16 -10.23 4.46
CA GLY A 131 8.92 -11.58 4.98
C GLY A 131 7.44 -11.95 5.04
N ASN A 132 7.21 -13.26 5.09
CA ASN A 132 5.86 -13.83 5.09
C ASN A 132 5.05 -13.38 6.31
N GLU A 133 5.69 -13.21 7.47
CA GLU A 133 5.06 -12.75 8.71
C GLU A 133 4.44 -11.36 8.54
N PHE A 134 5.17 -10.42 7.94
CA PHE A 134 4.65 -9.07 7.68
C PHE A 134 3.39 -9.10 6.81
N PHE A 135 3.41 -9.85 5.71
CA PHE A 135 2.27 -9.94 4.80
C PHE A 135 1.08 -10.66 5.42
N SER A 136 1.31 -11.64 6.30
CA SER A 136 0.24 -12.36 7.01
C SER A 136 -0.53 -11.50 8.01
N LEU A 137 0.02 -10.36 8.44
CA LEU A 137 -0.65 -9.45 9.38
C LEU A 137 -1.88 -8.75 8.78
N TRP A 138 -1.92 -8.56 7.46
CA TRP A 138 -2.94 -7.75 6.81
C TRP A 138 -3.53 -8.34 5.53
N LEU A 139 -2.90 -9.36 4.93
CA LEU A 139 -3.51 -10.16 3.88
C LEU A 139 -4.45 -11.21 4.49
N ASP A 140 -5.39 -11.69 3.67
CA ASP A 140 -6.25 -12.82 3.98
C ASP A 140 -5.47 -14.15 3.97
N LYS A 141 -6.13 -15.26 4.32
CA LYS A 141 -5.49 -16.59 4.40
C LYS A 141 -4.93 -17.07 3.06
N THR A 142 -5.43 -16.59 1.94
CA THR A 142 -4.87 -16.92 0.62
C THR A 142 -3.50 -16.27 0.39
N LEU A 143 -3.14 -15.25 1.20
CA LEU A 143 -1.95 -14.41 1.02
C LEU A 143 -1.86 -13.82 -0.39
N THR A 144 -3.00 -13.39 -0.93
CA THR A 144 -3.03 -12.83 -2.28
C THR A 144 -2.73 -11.34 -2.26
N TYR A 145 -1.55 -10.98 -2.72
CA TYR A 145 -1.08 -9.58 -2.78
C TYR A 145 -1.44 -8.94 -4.12
N SER A 146 -2.73 -8.95 -4.43
CA SER A 146 -3.32 -8.24 -5.57
C SER A 146 -4.78 -7.92 -5.29
N SER A 147 -5.39 -7.02 -6.08
CA SER A 147 -6.76 -6.56 -5.88
C SER A 147 -7.75 -7.72 -5.80
N ALA A 148 -8.65 -7.68 -4.84
CA ALA A 148 -9.79 -8.59 -4.74
C ALA A 148 -10.98 -8.08 -5.55
N ILE A 149 -11.98 -8.93 -5.81
CA ILE A 149 -13.24 -8.55 -6.47
C ILE A 149 -14.39 -8.72 -5.47
N PHE A 150 -14.84 -7.61 -4.93
CA PHE A 150 -16.00 -7.54 -4.04
C PHE A 150 -17.26 -7.44 -4.89
N GLU A 151 -18.16 -8.40 -4.76
CA GLU A 151 -19.50 -8.36 -5.40
C GLU A 151 -20.55 -7.83 -4.43
N ASP A 152 -20.32 -8.05 -3.14
CA ASP A 152 -21.19 -7.60 -2.06
C ASP A 152 -20.37 -6.83 -1.04
N LYS A 153 -20.97 -5.79 -0.43
CA LYS A 153 -20.36 -5.02 0.67
C LYS A 153 -20.10 -5.84 1.94
N GLN A 154 -20.78 -6.98 2.08
CA GLN A 154 -20.61 -7.91 3.21
C GLN A 154 -19.46 -8.92 2.99
N HIS A 155 -18.89 -9.01 1.79
CA HIS A 155 -17.75 -9.90 1.54
C HIS A 155 -16.52 -9.44 2.31
N ASN A 156 -15.94 -10.35 3.09
CA ASN A 156 -14.61 -10.16 3.63
C ASN A 156 -13.54 -10.31 2.52
N LEU A 157 -12.30 -9.94 2.83
CA LEU A 157 -11.22 -9.96 1.86
C LEU A 157 -10.98 -11.38 1.28
N GLU A 158 -11.04 -12.43 2.10
CA GLU A 158 -10.84 -13.82 1.67
C GLU A 158 -11.88 -14.22 0.61
N ASN A 159 -13.17 -13.96 0.87
CA ASN A 159 -14.24 -14.25 -0.08
C ASN A 159 -14.08 -13.48 -1.38
N ALA A 160 -13.66 -12.23 -1.30
CA ALA A 160 -13.44 -11.39 -2.48
C ALA A 160 -12.23 -11.87 -3.30
N GLN A 161 -11.19 -12.42 -2.66
CA GLN A 161 -10.06 -13.07 -3.36
C GLN A 161 -10.48 -14.37 -4.03
N ILE A 162 -11.25 -15.21 -3.35
CA ILE A 162 -11.80 -16.46 -3.94
C ILE A 162 -12.73 -16.15 -5.12
N ASN A 163 -13.54 -15.10 -5.01
CA ASN A 163 -14.38 -14.63 -6.11
C ASN A 163 -13.54 -14.21 -7.33
N LYS A 164 -12.43 -13.48 -7.12
CA LYS A 164 -11.47 -13.19 -8.19
C LYS A 164 -10.94 -14.46 -8.85
N TYR A 165 -10.57 -15.48 -8.07
CA TYR A 165 -10.08 -16.75 -8.60
C TYR A 165 -11.13 -17.45 -9.48
N LYS A 166 -12.39 -17.50 -9.02
CA LYS A 166 -13.50 -18.04 -9.80
C LYS A 166 -13.67 -17.29 -11.13
N LYS A 167 -13.63 -15.95 -11.10
CA LYS A 167 -13.76 -15.14 -12.33
C LYS A 167 -12.61 -15.38 -13.30
N LEU A 168 -11.36 -15.45 -12.79
CA LEU A 168 -10.20 -15.79 -13.63
C LEU A 168 -10.35 -17.18 -14.23
N SER A 169 -10.77 -18.18 -13.46
CA SER A 169 -10.99 -19.55 -13.95
C SER A 169 -12.08 -19.59 -15.02
N ASN A 170 -13.16 -18.81 -14.85
CA ASN A 170 -14.22 -18.71 -15.85
C ASN A 170 -13.75 -18.06 -17.17
N LEU A 171 -12.74 -17.20 -17.12
CA LEU A 171 -12.13 -16.61 -18.31
C LEU A 171 -11.20 -17.61 -19.02
N VAL A 172 -10.37 -18.32 -18.25
CA VAL A 172 -9.42 -19.33 -18.78
C VAL A 172 -10.15 -20.58 -19.26
N LYS A 173 -11.27 -20.96 -18.62
CA LYS A 173 -12.07 -22.15 -18.89
C LYS A 173 -11.25 -23.45 -18.92
N PRO A 174 -10.57 -23.81 -17.81
CA PRO A 174 -9.69 -24.97 -17.77
C PRO A 174 -10.48 -26.24 -18.08
N LYS A 175 -9.92 -27.10 -18.94
CA LYS A 175 -10.44 -28.43 -19.25
C LYS A 175 -9.55 -29.50 -18.62
N SER A 176 -10.11 -30.68 -18.32
CA SER A 176 -9.31 -31.81 -17.82
C SER A 176 -8.15 -32.13 -18.76
N GLY A 177 -6.96 -32.25 -18.20
CA GLY A 177 -5.73 -32.54 -18.93
C GLY A 177 -5.01 -31.30 -19.48
N ASP A 178 -5.56 -30.10 -19.35
CA ASP A 178 -4.89 -28.86 -19.79
C ASP A 178 -3.59 -28.60 -18.99
N SER A 179 -2.64 -27.97 -19.68
CA SER A 179 -1.43 -27.42 -19.07
C SER A 179 -1.55 -25.90 -18.98
N ILE A 180 -1.42 -25.35 -17.76
CA ILE A 180 -1.60 -23.93 -17.46
C ILE A 180 -0.30 -23.37 -16.88
N LEU A 181 0.01 -22.12 -17.18
CA LEU A 181 1.11 -21.39 -16.59
C LEU A 181 0.58 -20.15 -15.82
N GLU A 182 0.94 -20.06 -14.54
CA GLU A 182 0.73 -18.87 -13.71
C GLU A 182 2.04 -18.10 -13.57
N ILE A 183 2.05 -16.85 -14.07
CA ILE A 183 3.22 -15.96 -13.99
C ILE A 183 3.02 -15.00 -12.82
N GLY A 184 3.88 -15.10 -11.79
CA GLY A 184 3.77 -14.30 -10.58
C GLY A 184 2.79 -14.87 -9.56
N CYS A 185 2.93 -16.15 -9.24
CA CYS A 185 2.01 -16.87 -8.35
C CYS A 185 2.02 -16.39 -6.88
N GLY A 186 2.95 -15.56 -6.49
CA GLY A 186 3.07 -15.10 -5.11
C GLY A 186 3.23 -16.27 -4.13
N TRP A 187 2.37 -16.31 -3.11
CA TRP A 187 2.35 -17.39 -2.11
C TRP A 187 1.52 -18.61 -2.52
N GLY A 188 1.15 -18.72 -3.82
CA GLY A 188 0.51 -19.91 -4.39
C GLY A 188 -0.99 -20.02 -4.11
N GLY A 189 -1.68 -18.93 -3.76
CA GLY A 189 -3.11 -18.96 -3.44
C GLY A 189 -3.98 -19.37 -4.63
N PHE A 190 -3.73 -18.82 -5.82
CA PHE A 190 -4.46 -19.21 -7.03
C PHE A 190 -4.08 -20.63 -7.47
N GLY A 191 -2.79 -20.99 -7.39
CA GLY A 191 -2.33 -22.35 -7.67
C GLY A 191 -3.02 -23.40 -6.81
N GLU A 192 -3.18 -23.14 -5.50
CA GLU A 192 -3.94 -24.00 -4.59
C GLU A 192 -5.42 -24.10 -5.01
N PHE A 193 -6.04 -22.97 -5.36
CA PHE A 193 -7.42 -22.93 -5.80
C PHE A 193 -7.64 -23.75 -7.08
N ILE A 194 -6.79 -23.60 -8.10
CA ILE A 194 -6.87 -24.35 -9.35
C ILE A 194 -6.65 -25.85 -9.12
N GLY A 195 -5.61 -26.21 -8.36
CA GLY A 195 -5.30 -27.62 -8.08
C GLY A 195 -6.42 -28.37 -7.33
N LYS A 196 -7.17 -27.65 -6.46
CA LYS A 196 -8.33 -28.22 -5.75
C LYS A 196 -9.58 -28.37 -6.61
N ASN A 197 -9.80 -27.48 -7.57
CA ASN A 197 -11.06 -27.38 -8.29
C ASN A 197 -11.03 -27.93 -9.72
N TYR A 198 -9.83 -28.13 -10.29
CA TYR A 198 -9.69 -28.54 -11.68
C TYR A 198 -8.70 -29.69 -11.82
N ASP A 199 -8.91 -30.51 -12.85
CA ASP A 199 -8.01 -31.58 -13.20
C ASP A 199 -7.06 -31.13 -14.32
N VAL A 200 -6.04 -30.36 -13.94
CA VAL A 200 -5.08 -29.74 -14.86
C VAL A 200 -3.66 -29.89 -14.33
N LYS A 201 -2.67 -29.67 -15.19
CA LYS A 201 -1.27 -29.46 -14.80
C LYS A 201 -1.00 -27.95 -14.75
N LEU A 202 -0.55 -27.44 -13.62
CA LEU A 202 -0.28 -26.03 -13.42
C LEU A 202 1.18 -25.79 -13.04
N ASP A 203 1.91 -25.09 -13.87
CA ASP A 203 3.22 -24.52 -13.53
C ASP A 203 3.04 -23.10 -12.98
N CYS A 204 3.55 -22.86 -11.79
CA CYS A 204 3.50 -21.57 -11.11
C CYS A 204 4.91 -21.01 -10.95
N ILE A 205 5.17 -19.80 -11.43
CA ILE A 205 6.48 -19.16 -11.30
C ILE A 205 6.45 -17.93 -10.40
N THR A 206 7.48 -17.78 -9.56
CA THR A 206 7.71 -16.58 -8.75
C THR A 206 9.19 -16.24 -8.73
N ILE A 207 9.51 -14.95 -8.61
CA ILE A 207 10.90 -14.46 -8.52
C ILE A 207 11.39 -14.33 -7.08
N SER A 208 10.50 -14.49 -6.08
CA SER A 208 10.84 -14.40 -4.66
C SER A 208 11.10 -15.79 -4.07
N LYS A 209 12.31 -16.01 -3.57
CA LYS A 209 12.66 -17.25 -2.89
C LYS A 209 11.76 -17.56 -1.69
N LYS A 210 11.41 -16.57 -0.88
CA LYS A 210 10.51 -16.73 0.27
C LYS A 210 9.09 -17.11 -0.14
N GLN A 211 8.58 -16.53 -1.23
CA GLN A 211 7.28 -16.92 -1.78
C GLN A 211 7.32 -18.34 -2.37
N TYR A 212 8.38 -18.68 -3.09
CA TYR A 212 8.59 -20.02 -3.63
C TYR A 212 8.53 -21.09 -2.53
N GLU A 213 9.33 -20.93 -1.47
CA GLU A 213 9.39 -21.89 -0.37
C GLU A 213 8.02 -22.04 0.31
N PHE A 214 7.34 -20.92 0.54
CA PHE A 214 5.99 -20.92 1.12
C PHE A 214 4.97 -21.59 0.21
N ALA A 215 4.91 -21.20 -1.06
CA ALA A 215 3.97 -21.75 -2.04
C ALA A 215 4.18 -23.25 -2.21
N LYS A 216 5.44 -23.72 -2.33
CA LYS A 216 5.78 -25.14 -2.42
C LYS A 216 5.27 -25.94 -1.22
N ASN A 217 5.49 -25.41 0.00
CA ASN A 217 4.99 -26.03 1.23
C ASN A 217 3.45 -26.06 1.29
N ARG A 218 2.80 -24.97 0.86
CA ARG A 218 1.33 -24.88 0.75
C ARG A 218 0.77 -25.96 -0.18
N ILE A 219 1.33 -26.10 -1.37
CA ILE A 219 0.92 -27.10 -2.36
C ILE A 219 1.13 -28.52 -1.83
N TYR A 220 2.29 -28.78 -1.23
CA TYR A 220 2.61 -30.07 -0.62
C TYR A 220 1.63 -30.45 0.51
N LYS A 221 1.38 -29.51 1.47
CA LYS A 221 0.46 -29.75 2.59
C LYS A 221 -0.99 -30.02 2.16
N ASN A 222 -1.38 -29.54 0.99
CA ASN A 222 -2.71 -29.78 0.42
C ASN A 222 -2.76 -31.01 -0.51
N GLY A 223 -1.66 -31.77 -0.67
CA GLY A 223 -1.61 -32.96 -1.53
C GLY A 223 -1.73 -32.65 -3.03
N LEU A 224 -1.30 -31.46 -3.45
CA LEU A 224 -1.49 -30.97 -4.83
C LEU A 224 -0.21 -31.02 -5.68
N ASN A 225 0.88 -31.56 -5.16
CA ASN A 225 2.21 -31.59 -5.79
C ASN A 225 2.27 -32.37 -7.11
N GLU A 226 1.32 -33.27 -7.38
CA GLU A 226 1.22 -33.95 -8.67
C GLU A 226 0.56 -33.08 -9.75
N LYS A 227 -0.25 -32.08 -9.36
CA LYS A 227 -0.98 -31.21 -10.27
C LYS A 227 -0.34 -29.83 -10.40
N VAL A 228 0.22 -29.31 -9.31
CA VAL A 228 0.74 -27.94 -9.21
C VAL A 228 2.23 -27.96 -8.91
N ASN A 229 3.01 -27.39 -9.78
CA ASN A 229 4.46 -27.31 -9.69
C ASN A 229 4.91 -25.85 -9.51
N ILE A 230 5.63 -25.56 -8.44
CA ILE A 230 6.15 -24.22 -8.13
C ILE A 230 7.61 -24.13 -8.60
N LYS A 231 7.91 -23.08 -9.37
CA LYS A 231 9.22 -22.81 -9.97
C LYS A 231 9.75 -21.41 -9.63
#